data_10c21ddfc2b7ecdd7fba9ffb3521189b
#
_entry.id   10c21ddfc2b7ecdd7fba9ffb3521189b
#
_cell.length_a   1.000
_cell.length_b   1.000
_cell.length_c   1.000
_cell.angle_alpha   90.00
_cell.angle_beta   90.00
_cell.angle_gamma   90.00
#
_symmetry.space_group_name_H-M   'P 1'
#
loop_
_entity.id
_entity.type
_entity.pdbx_description
1 polymer ?
#
loop_
_entity_poly.entity_id
_entity_poly.type
_entity_poly.pdbx_seq_one_letter_code
_entity_poly.pdbx_strand_id
1 'polypeptide(L)'
;MAQKKYTVEQIIVKLREVELLCNKGNTIAEAARQAGITEQTYYRWRKEYGGMNTADAKRMKELEKENGRLKKLVADLSLDNAILRD
;
A
#
# COMPACT_ATOMS: atom_id res chain seq x y z
N MET A 1 -2.22 -21.30 0.79
CA MET A 1 -2.55 -20.38 1.86
C MET A 1 -2.64 -18.97 1.35
N ALA A 2 -3.75 -18.32 1.64
CA ALA A 2 -3.94 -16.96 1.19
C ALA A 2 -3.02 -16.03 1.97
N GLN A 3 -2.11 -15.37 1.28
CA GLN A 3 -1.38 -14.26 1.87
C GLN A 3 -2.38 -13.12 2.07
N LYS A 4 -2.45 -12.65 3.31
CA LYS A 4 -3.28 -11.49 3.59
C LYS A 4 -2.72 -10.28 2.85
N LYS A 5 -3.49 -9.75 1.92
CA LYS A 5 -3.15 -8.51 1.26
C LYS A 5 -3.61 -7.35 2.14
N TYR A 6 -2.69 -6.52 2.53
CA TYR A 6 -3.00 -5.33 3.31
C TYR A 6 -3.17 -4.13 2.38
N THR A 7 -4.17 -3.31 2.66
CA THR A 7 -4.32 -2.03 1.96
C THR A 7 -3.25 -1.06 2.47
N VAL A 8 -2.98 0.00 1.72
CA VAL A 8 -1.99 1.02 2.14
C VAL A 8 -2.37 1.62 3.49
N GLU A 9 -3.66 1.87 3.71
CA GLU A 9 -4.16 2.37 4.98
C GLU A 9 -3.86 1.40 6.14
N GLN A 10 -4.10 0.11 5.92
CA GLN A 10 -3.78 -0.92 6.90
C GLN A 10 -2.29 -1.02 7.18
N ILE A 11 -1.47 -0.89 6.15
CA ILE A 11 -0.01 -0.91 6.29
C ILE A 11 0.44 0.25 7.19
N ILE A 12 -0.09 1.44 6.98
CA ILE A 12 0.26 2.62 7.78
C ILE A 12 -0.16 2.44 9.24
N VAL A 13 -1.35 1.86 9.47
CA VAL A 13 -1.82 1.56 10.82
C VAL A 13 -0.90 0.56 11.50
N LYS A 14 -0.48 -0.50 10.78
CA LYS A 14 0.45 -1.50 11.28
C LYS A 14 1.82 -0.90 11.62
N LEU A 15 2.34 -0.04 10.75
CA LEU A 15 3.62 0.64 11.00
C LEU A 15 3.56 1.49 12.27
N ARG A 16 2.46 2.23 12.45
CA ARG A 16 2.26 3.04 13.65
C ARG A 16 2.14 2.17 14.89
N GLU A 17 1.44 1.05 14.79
CA GLU A 17 1.28 0.10 15.88
C GLU A 17 2.64 -0.45 16.33
N VAL A 18 3.49 -0.85 15.39
CA VAL A 18 4.85 -1.33 15.68
C VAL A 18 5.67 -0.22 16.36
N GLU A 19 5.58 1.00 15.84
CA GLU A 19 6.29 2.14 16.42
C GLU A 19 5.87 2.41 17.86
N LEU A 20 4.58 2.38 18.14
CA LEU A 20 4.05 2.56 19.49
C LEU A 20 4.52 1.45 20.42
N LEU A 21 4.53 0.20 19.97
CA LEU A 21 5.02 -0.91 20.75
C LEU A 21 6.51 -0.81 21.05
N CYS A 22 7.29 -0.33 20.09
CA CYS A 22 8.72 -0.07 20.29
C CYS A 22 8.94 1.02 21.34
N ASN A 23 8.11 2.06 21.35
CA ASN A 23 8.17 3.13 22.34
C ASN A 23 7.85 2.62 23.75
N LYS A 24 7.09 1.54 23.87
CA LYS A 24 6.78 0.91 25.14
C LYS A 24 7.89 -0.03 25.64
N GLY A 25 8.97 -0.19 24.88
CA GLY A 25 10.11 -1.00 25.25
C GLY A 25 10.21 -2.34 24.54
N ASN A 26 9.35 -2.63 23.58
CA ASN A 26 9.44 -3.85 22.79
C ASN A 26 10.51 -3.70 21.72
N THR A 27 11.14 -4.83 21.36
CA THR A 27 12.03 -4.84 20.19
C THR A 27 11.20 -4.79 18.93
N ILE A 28 11.85 -4.46 17.80
CA ILE A 28 11.17 -4.43 16.51
C ILE A 28 10.59 -5.80 16.16
N ALA A 29 11.33 -6.88 16.44
CA ALA A 29 10.87 -8.23 16.20
C ALA A 29 9.62 -8.57 17.02
N GLU A 30 9.61 -8.21 18.30
CA GLU A 30 8.46 -8.43 19.19
C GLU A 30 7.25 -7.61 18.75
N ALA A 31 7.49 -6.33 18.43
CA ALA A 31 6.42 -5.43 18.01
C ALA A 31 5.80 -5.88 16.69
N ALA A 32 6.61 -6.29 15.73
CA ALA A 32 6.13 -6.82 14.45
C ALA A 32 5.28 -8.09 14.67
N ARG A 33 5.74 -8.98 15.53
CA ARG A 33 5.01 -10.20 15.87
C ARG A 33 3.65 -9.88 16.47
N GLN A 34 3.59 -8.93 17.39
CA GLN A 34 2.34 -8.50 18.01
C GLN A 34 1.39 -7.87 17.02
N ALA A 35 1.95 -7.14 16.05
CA ALA A 35 1.16 -6.55 14.97
C ALA A 35 0.73 -7.56 13.91
N GLY A 36 1.22 -8.81 14.00
CA GLY A 36 0.85 -9.87 13.08
C GLY A 36 1.62 -9.87 11.76
N ILE A 37 2.80 -9.26 11.73
CA ILE A 37 3.66 -9.21 10.54
C ILE A 37 5.06 -9.70 10.90
N THR A 38 5.86 -10.01 9.87
CA THR A 38 7.25 -10.37 10.05
C THR A 38 8.12 -9.11 10.15
N GLU A 39 9.30 -9.26 10.74
CA GLU A 39 10.26 -8.17 10.82
C GLU A 39 10.68 -7.68 9.43
N GLN A 40 10.88 -8.61 8.48
CA GLN A 40 11.20 -8.28 7.10
C GLN A 40 10.09 -7.46 6.45
N THR A 41 8.84 -7.83 6.66
CA THR A 41 7.68 -7.10 6.16
C THR A 41 7.64 -5.68 6.72
N TYR A 42 7.92 -5.54 8.02
CA TYR A 42 7.99 -4.24 8.68
C TYR A 42 9.03 -3.32 8.02
N TYR A 43 10.25 -3.82 7.80
CA TYR A 43 11.31 -3.02 7.18
C TYR A 43 10.97 -2.63 5.74
N ARG A 44 10.39 -3.56 4.98
CA ARG A 44 9.94 -3.27 3.61
C ARG A 44 8.87 -2.18 3.59
N TRP A 45 7.87 -2.31 4.45
CA TRP A 45 6.80 -1.32 4.54
C TRP A 45 7.30 0.04 5.01
N ARG A 46 8.21 0.04 5.96
CA ARG A 46 8.82 1.28 6.44
C ARG A 46 9.55 2.02 5.32
N LYS A 47 10.25 1.29 4.48
CA LYS A 47 10.95 1.85 3.33
C LYS A 47 9.98 2.42 2.30
N GLU A 48 8.90 1.69 2.00
CA GLU A 48 7.94 2.09 0.98
C GLU A 48 6.93 3.14 1.45
N TYR A 49 6.49 3.04 2.69
CA TYR A 49 5.39 3.85 3.21
C TYR A 49 5.75 4.64 4.47
N GLY A 50 6.98 4.61 4.89
CA GLY A 50 7.42 5.36 6.08
C GLY A 50 7.20 6.84 5.90
N GLY A 51 6.66 7.50 6.92
CA GLY A 51 6.36 8.92 6.89
C GLY A 51 5.00 9.29 6.30
N MET A 52 4.26 8.33 5.74
CA MET A 52 2.91 8.58 5.27
C MET A 52 1.90 8.59 6.42
N ASN A 53 0.90 9.44 6.34
CA ASN A 53 -0.25 9.41 7.24
C ASN A 53 -1.47 8.81 6.52
N THR A 54 -2.58 8.67 7.23
CA THR A 54 -3.80 8.05 6.69
C THR A 54 -4.35 8.85 5.51
N ALA A 55 -4.25 10.18 5.54
CA ALA A 55 -4.70 11.04 4.44
C ALA A 55 -3.88 10.80 3.18
N ASP A 56 -2.56 10.66 3.32
CA ASP A 56 -1.66 10.37 2.21
C ASP A 56 -1.97 9.00 1.60
N ALA A 57 -2.29 8.01 2.44
CA ALA A 57 -2.66 6.68 1.99
C ALA A 57 -3.94 6.70 1.15
N LYS A 58 -4.94 7.45 1.60
CA LYS A 58 -6.20 7.61 0.86
C LYS A 58 -5.96 8.28 -0.49
N ARG A 59 -5.14 9.32 -0.51
CA ARG A 59 -4.78 10.05 -1.72
C ARG A 59 -4.08 9.13 -2.72
N MET A 60 -3.12 8.34 -2.25
CA MET A 60 -2.40 7.38 -3.08
C MET A 60 -3.35 6.35 -3.68
N LYS A 61 -4.28 5.82 -2.89
CA LYS A 61 -5.29 4.87 -3.33
C LYS A 61 -6.18 5.46 -4.43
N GLU A 62 -6.61 6.70 -4.25
CA GLU A 62 -7.41 7.42 -5.24
C GLU A 62 -6.64 7.65 -6.53
N LEU A 63 -5.36 8.04 -6.44
CA LEU A 63 -4.49 8.25 -7.59
C LEU A 63 -4.26 6.96 -8.37
N GLU A 64 -4.04 5.85 -7.67
CA GLU A 64 -3.87 4.54 -8.31
C GLU A 64 -5.13 4.12 -9.06
N LYS A 65 -6.30 4.34 -8.44
CA LYS A 65 -7.59 4.03 -9.05
C LYS A 65 -7.83 4.87 -10.29
N GLU A 66 -7.57 6.16 -10.22
CA GLU A 66 -7.72 7.09 -11.34
C GLU A 66 -6.74 6.77 -12.46
N ASN A 67 -5.50 6.46 -12.13
CA ASN A 67 -4.48 6.08 -13.11
C ASN A 67 -4.89 4.79 -13.85
N GLY A 68 -5.43 3.81 -13.14
CA GLY A 68 -5.96 2.59 -13.76
C GLY A 68 -7.10 2.88 -14.72
N ARG A 69 -8.01 3.77 -14.34
CA ARG A 69 -9.13 4.17 -15.20
C ARG A 69 -8.65 4.90 -16.46
N LEU A 70 -7.68 5.80 -16.31
CA LEU A 70 -7.11 6.53 -17.44
C LEU A 70 -6.39 5.59 -18.41
N LYS A 71 -5.65 4.63 -17.91
CA LYS A 71 -4.99 3.63 -18.75
C LYS A 71 -6.01 2.82 -19.55
N LYS A 72 -7.11 2.45 -18.94
CA LYS A 72 -8.18 1.73 -19.61
C LYS A 72 -8.81 2.56 -20.71
N LEU A 73 -9.07 3.84 -20.46
CA LEU A 73 -9.64 4.75 -21.45
C LEU A 73 -8.70 4.92 -22.65
N VAL A 74 -7.40 5.08 -22.41
CA VAL A 74 -6.41 5.20 -23.49
C VAL A 74 -6.38 3.93 -24.32
N ALA A 75 -6.42 2.76 -23.69
CA ALA A 75 -6.44 1.48 -24.40
C ALA A 75 -7.69 1.36 -25.26
N ASP A 76 -8.87 1.71 -24.72
CA ASP A 76 -10.13 1.65 -25.46
C ASP A 76 -10.12 2.61 -26.66
N LEU A 77 -9.62 3.82 -26.49
CA LEU A 77 -9.49 4.79 -27.56
C LEU A 77 -8.52 4.32 -28.66
N SER A 78 -7.42 3.69 -28.28
CA SER A 78 -6.46 3.14 -29.23
C SER A 78 -7.07 2.02 -30.05
N LEU A 79 -7.88 1.17 -29.44
CA LEU A 79 -8.59 0.10 -30.12
C LEU A 79 -9.62 0.67 -31.11
N ASP A 80 -10.38 1.67 -30.71
CA ASP A 80 -11.37 2.32 -31.54
C ASP A 80 -10.71 2.96 -32.77
N ASN A 81 -9.59 3.64 -32.59
CA ASN A 81 -8.83 4.23 -33.68
C ASN A 81 -8.30 3.17 -34.65
N ALA A 82 -7.84 2.05 -34.14
CA ALA A 82 -7.38 0.94 -34.97
C ALA A 82 -8.50 0.36 -35.84
N ILE A 83 -9.69 0.25 -35.28
CA ILE A 83 -10.89 -0.24 -35.98
C ILE A 83 -11.30 0.75 -37.06
N LEU A 84 -11.27 2.04 -36.77
CA LEU A 84 -11.68 3.09 -37.69
C LEU A 84 -10.72 3.28 -38.88
N ARG A 85 -9.49 2.81 -38.77
CA ARG A 85 -8.50 2.91 -39.85
C ARG A 85 -8.68 1.92 -40.99
N ASP A 86 -9.42 0.86 -40.73
CA ASP A 86 -9.76 -0.12 -41.75
C ASP A 86 -11.02 0.32 -42.49
#